data_b7bdc2d42f95662dd54a4a6e02642e5b
#
_entry.id   b7bdc2d42f95662dd54a4a6e02642e5b
#
_cell.length_a   1.000
_cell.length_b   1.000
_cell.length_c   1.000
_cell.angle_alpha   90.00
_cell.angle_beta   90.00
_cell.angle_gamma   90.00
#
_symmetry.space_group_name_H-M   'P 1'
#
loop_
_entity.id
_entity.type
_entity.pdbx_description
1 polymer ?
#
loop_
_entity_poly.entity_id
_entity_poly.type
_entity_poly.pdbx_seq_one_letter_code
_entity_poly.pdbx_strand_id
1 'polypeptide(L)'
;MGKKKSVQLKRTIKYLASCRHPEIINKIIAKSPDNVIKSICNAALNSAQGSVVLKRKERKILAANRALIERLIFKGEPLAAKRQVLTQTGNGIVGVVIPTILGAVLSSLGTELFNHR
;
A
#
# COMPACT_ATOMS: atom_id res chain seq x y z
N MET A 1 20.72 6.23 -11.37
CA MET A 1 20.16 5.08 -10.70
C MET A 1 18.93 5.39 -9.95
N GLY A 2 19.01 6.28 -8.98
CA GLY A 2 17.86 6.59 -8.16
C GLY A 2 16.66 7.08 -8.91
N LYS A 3 16.88 7.84 -9.98
CA LYS A 3 15.77 8.41 -10.74
C LYS A 3 14.92 7.35 -11.43
N LYS A 4 15.55 6.32 -12.00
CA LYS A 4 14.79 5.26 -12.63
C LYS A 4 13.96 4.49 -11.64
N LYS A 5 14.52 4.18 -10.48
CA LYS A 5 13.79 3.46 -9.44
C LYS A 5 12.62 4.28 -8.92
N SER A 6 12.84 5.58 -8.74
CA SER A 6 11.77 6.47 -8.28
C SER A 6 10.62 6.54 -9.27
N VAL A 7 10.93 6.63 -10.56
CA VAL A 7 9.89 6.68 -11.58
C VAL A 7 9.09 5.39 -11.62
N GLN A 8 9.77 4.25 -11.57
CA GLN A 8 9.09 2.97 -11.57
C GLN A 8 8.25 2.79 -10.32
N LEU A 9 8.78 3.20 -9.18
CA LEU A 9 8.03 3.11 -7.92
C LEU A 9 6.75 3.92 -8.00
N LYS A 10 6.83 5.16 -8.46
CA LYS A 10 5.65 6.01 -8.59
C LYS A 10 4.62 5.40 -9.52
N ARG A 11 5.06 4.88 -10.66
CA ARG A 11 4.14 4.26 -11.61
C ARG A 11 3.43 3.07 -11.01
N THR A 12 4.18 2.23 -10.32
CA THR A 12 3.60 1.05 -9.68
C THR A 12 2.59 1.44 -8.63
N ILE A 13 2.94 2.40 -7.78
CA ILE A 13 2.05 2.87 -6.73
C ILE A 13 0.77 3.47 -7.32
N LYS A 14 0.90 4.31 -8.34
CA LYS A 14 -0.26 4.90 -8.99
C LYS A 14 -1.15 3.85 -9.62
N TYR A 15 -0.53 2.87 -10.26
CA TYR A 15 -1.30 1.80 -10.86
C TYR A 15 -2.08 1.00 -9.81
N LEU A 16 -1.41 0.64 -8.70
CA LEU A 16 -2.05 -0.10 -7.63
C LEU A 16 -3.17 0.71 -6.98
N ALA A 17 -3.01 2.02 -6.89
CA ALA A 17 -4.02 2.88 -6.29
C ALA A 17 -5.33 2.89 -7.09
N SER A 18 -5.24 2.67 -8.39
CA SER A 18 -6.43 2.69 -9.25
C SER A 18 -6.84 1.32 -9.78
N CYS A 19 -6.06 0.30 -9.49
CA CYS A 19 -6.37 -1.05 -9.96
C CYS A 19 -7.52 -1.65 -9.15
N ARG A 20 -8.49 -2.22 -9.86
CA ARG A 20 -9.65 -2.83 -9.20
C ARG A 20 -9.72 -4.34 -9.39
N HIS A 21 -8.62 -4.93 -9.80
CA HIS A 21 -8.56 -6.37 -10.02
C HIS A 21 -7.61 -7.02 -9.02
N PRO A 22 -8.16 -7.70 -7.99
CA PRO A 22 -7.32 -8.29 -6.94
C PRO A 22 -6.24 -9.22 -7.45
N GLU A 23 -6.55 -9.98 -8.50
CA GLU A 23 -5.58 -10.90 -9.07
C GLU A 23 -4.37 -10.19 -9.62
N ILE A 24 -4.61 -9.07 -10.29
CA ILE A 24 -3.52 -8.28 -10.87
C ILE A 24 -2.71 -7.64 -9.76
N ILE A 25 -3.38 -7.10 -8.75
CA ILE A 25 -2.70 -6.51 -7.60
C ILE A 25 -1.77 -7.53 -6.95
N ASN A 26 -2.25 -8.74 -6.72
CA ASN A 26 -1.43 -9.78 -6.11
C ASN A 26 -0.21 -10.12 -6.95
N LYS A 27 -0.38 -10.20 -8.26
CA LYS A 27 0.74 -10.50 -9.15
C LYS A 27 1.79 -9.40 -9.13
N ILE A 28 1.34 -8.16 -9.14
CA ILE A 28 2.25 -7.02 -9.11
C ILE A 28 3.03 -7.02 -7.80
N ILE A 29 2.35 -7.20 -6.68
CA ILE A 29 3.00 -7.18 -5.39
C ILE A 29 4.01 -8.32 -5.28
N ALA A 30 3.64 -9.51 -5.76
CA ALA A 30 4.53 -10.66 -5.67
C ALA A 30 5.84 -10.44 -6.43
N LYS A 31 5.80 -9.68 -7.50
CA LYS A 31 6.97 -9.43 -8.35
C LYS A 31 7.65 -8.09 -8.13
N SER A 32 7.07 -7.28 -7.27
CA SER A 32 7.60 -5.93 -7.05
C SER A 32 8.85 -5.95 -6.18
N PRO A 33 9.75 -4.98 -6.38
CA PRO A 33 10.89 -4.86 -5.48
C PRO A 33 10.46 -4.41 -4.09
N ASP A 34 11.38 -4.55 -3.16
CA ASP A 34 11.10 -4.26 -1.75
C ASP A 34 10.63 -2.84 -1.51
N ASN A 35 11.09 -1.87 -2.33
CA ASN A 35 10.67 -0.49 -2.12
C ASN A 35 9.17 -0.29 -2.34
N VAL A 36 8.55 -1.12 -3.19
CA VAL A 36 7.10 -1.07 -3.36
C VAL A 36 6.41 -1.56 -2.09
N ILE A 37 6.91 -2.65 -1.52
CA ILE A 37 6.32 -3.18 -0.28
C ILE A 37 6.48 -2.18 0.85
N LYS A 38 7.65 -1.57 0.97
CA LYS A 38 7.87 -0.53 1.98
C LYS A 38 6.91 0.64 1.81
N SER A 39 6.69 1.05 0.58
CA SER A 39 5.77 2.16 0.32
C SER A 39 4.34 1.82 0.70
N ILE A 40 3.91 0.59 0.44
CA ILE A 40 2.58 0.15 0.85
C ILE A 40 2.47 0.18 2.37
N CYS A 41 3.47 -0.32 3.07
CA CYS A 41 3.47 -0.33 4.52
C CYS A 41 3.50 1.08 5.09
N ASN A 42 4.27 1.99 4.48
CA ASN A 42 4.29 3.38 4.90
C ASN A 42 2.94 4.06 4.67
N ALA A 43 2.29 3.73 3.57
CA ALA A 43 0.95 4.26 3.30
C ALA A 43 -0.05 3.77 4.35
N ALA A 44 0.07 2.50 4.74
CA ALA A 44 -0.79 1.96 5.79
C ALA A 44 -0.55 2.69 7.11
N LEU A 45 0.72 2.94 7.44
CA LEU A 45 1.07 3.63 8.66
C LEU A 45 0.52 5.05 8.67
N ASN A 46 0.71 5.79 7.58
CA ASN A 46 0.21 7.16 7.49
C ASN A 46 -1.31 7.21 7.59
N SER A 47 -1.99 6.25 6.99
CA SER A 47 -3.44 6.17 7.07
C SER A 47 -3.90 5.88 8.50
N ALA A 48 -3.21 4.98 9.18
CA ALA A 48 -3.58 4.58 10.54
C ALA A 48 -3.29 5.70 11.55
N GLN A 49 -2.23 6.47 11.32
CA GLN A 49 -1.83 7.54 12.24
C GLN A 49 -2.57 8.85 12.03
N GLY A 50 -3.40 8.93 10.99
CA GLY A 50 -4.14 10.14 10.73
C GLY A 50 -3.33 11.21 10.00
N SER A 51 -2.19 10.85 9.44
CA SER A 51 -1.38 11.78 8.66
C SER A 51 -2.02 12.13 7.32
N VAL A 52 -2.98 11.35 6.89
CA VAL A 52 -3.72 11.61 5.66
C VAL A 52 -5.17 11.79 5.99
N VAL A 53 -5.86 12.58 5.17
CA VAL A 53 -7.30 12.78 5.32
C VAL A 53 -8.03 11.64 4.65
N LEU A 54 -8.78 10.89 5.44
CA LEU A 54 -9.54 9.75 4.92
C LEU A 54 -10.99 10.14 4.74
N LYS A 55 -11.56 9.76 3.59
CA LYS A 55 -12.98 9.90 3.36
C LYS A 55 -13.71 8.87 4.22
N ARG A 56 -14.99 9.13 4.45
CA ARG A 56 -15.81 8.26 5.28
C ARG A 56 -15.74 6.80 4.83
N LYS A 57 -15.85 6.59 3.52
CA LYS A 57 -15.81 5.26 2.94
C LYS A 57 -14.45 4.59 3.19
N GLU A 58 -13.39 5.36 3.05
CA GLU A 58 -12.04 4.85 3.28
C GLU A 58 -11.83 4.45 4.73
N ARG A 59 -12.33 5.25 5.65
CA ARG A 59 -12.23 4.93 7.07
C ARG A 59 -12.95 3.63 7.41
N LYS A 60 -14.11 3.42 6.80
CA LYS A 60 -14.85 2.18 7.02
C LYS A 60 -14.08 0.96 6.52
N ILE A 61 -13.45 1.08 5.36
CA ILE A 61 -12.66 -0.01 4.81
C ILE A 61 -11.48 -0.35 5.71
N LEU A 62 -10.78 0.67 6.19
CA LEU A 62 -9.64 0.45 7.05
C LEU A 62 -10.05 -0.14 8.40
N ALA A 63 -11.15 0.34 8.96
CA ALA A 63 -11.65 -0.18 10.22
C ALA A 63 -12.03 -1.65 10.09
N ALA A 64 -12.64 -2.02 8.97
CA ALA A 64 -13.05 -3.40 8.74
C ALA A 64 -11.85 -4.33 8.55
N ASN A 65 -10.70 -3.78 8.18
CA ASN A 65 -9.51 -4.58 7.90
C ASN A 65 -8.36 -4.24 8.82
N ARG A 66 -8.69 -3.88 10.03
CA ARG A 66 -7.73 -3.41 11.02
C ARG A 66 -6.57 -4.37 11.26
N ALA A 67 -6.88 -5.66 11.34
CA ALA A 67 -5.85 -6.65 11.60
C ALA A 67 -4.78 -6.67 10.50
N LEU A 68 -5.22 -6.55 9.25
CA LEU A 68 -4.28 -6.48 8.13
C LEU A 68 -3.42 -5.23 8.22
N ILE A 69 -4.05 -4.09 8.47
CA ILE A 69 -3.31 -2.84 8.59
C ILE A 69 -2.27 -2.93 9.70
N GLU A 70 -2.65 -3.47 10.85
CA GLU A 70 -1.72 -3.60 11.96
C GLU A 70 -0.52 -4.48 11.62
N ARG A 71 -0.74 -5.55 10.88
CA ARG A 71 0.36 -6.39 10.46
C ARG A 71 1.31 -5.66 9.52
N LEU A 72 0.76 -4.83 8.64
CA LEU A 72 1.61 -4.11 7.68
C LEU A 72 2.48 -3.06 8.36
N ILE A 73 2.00 -2.48 9.46
CA ILE A 73 2.77 -1.44 10.14
C ILE A 73 3.63 -1.97 11.29
N PHE A 74 3.48 -3.23 11.63
CA PHE A 74 4.23 -3.80 12.74
C PHE A 74 5.71 -3.92 12.37
N LYS A 75 6.56 -3.24 13.12
CA LYS A 75 7.98 -3.19 12.82
C LYS A 75 8.72 -4.47 13.14
N GLY A 76 8.13 -5.33 13.94
CA GLY A 76 8.77 -6.58 14.32
C GLY A 76 8.79 -7.64 13.24
N GLU A 77 8.03 -7.45 12.15
CA GLU A 77 8.00 -8.42 11.07
C GLU A 77 8.89 -8.00 9.91
N PRO A 78 9.64 -8.95 9.32
CA PRO A 78 10.46 -8.62 8.15
C PRO A 78 9.59 -8.34 6.94
N LEU A 79 10.18 -7.66 5.98
CA LEU A 79 9.49 -7.25 4.77
C LEU A 79 8.98 -8.45 3.98
N ALA A 80 9.73 -9.54 3.98
CA ALA A 80 9.32 -10.76 3.29
C ALA A 80 8.01 -11.31 3.85
N ALA A 81 7.84 -11.24 5.17
CA ALA A 81 6.60 -11.70 5.79
C ALA A 81 5.43 -10.79 5.42
N LYS A 82 5.68 -9.48 5.33
CA LYS A 82 4.64 -8.54 4.93
C LYS A 82 4.23 -8.75 3.48
N ARG A 83 5.19 -9.00 2.61
CA ARG A 83 4.88 -9.33 1.22
C ARG A 83 4.00 -10.57 1.15
N GLN A 84 4.31 -11.57 1.95
CA GLN A 84 3.55 -12.80 1.98
C GLN A 84 2.11 -12.55 2.44
N VAL A 85 1.93 -11.72 3.44
CA VAL A 85 0.59 -11.35 3.92
C VAL A 85 -0.20 -10.73 2.78
N LEU A 86 0.42 -9.82 2.04
CA LEU A 86 -0.26 -9.12 0.95
C LEU A 86 -0.62 -10.04 -0.21
N THR A 87 0.18 -11.08 -0.44
CA THR A 87 -0.06 -11.97 -1.58
C THR A 87 -0.90 -13.18 -1.23
N GLN A 88 -0.84 -13.63 0.03
CA GLN A 88 -1.59 -14.82 0.44
C GLN A 88 -3.09 -14.60 0.55
N THR A 89 -3.47 -13.42 0.96
CA THR A 89 -4.88 -13.17 1.15
C THR A 89 -5.66 -13.14 -0.15
N GLY A 90 -4.99 -13.04 -1.27
CA GLY A 90 -5.47 -13.24 -2.62
C GLY A 90 -6.95 -13.14 -2.93
N ASN A 91 -7.76 -12.75 -2.00
CA ASN A 91 -9.19 -12.57 -2.25
C ASN A 91 -9.48 -11.08 -2.24
N GLY A 92 -10.72 -10.70 -2.11
CA GLY A 92 -11.13 -9.33 -2.26
C GLY A 92 -10.53 -8.34 -1.26
N ILE A 93 -10.06 -8.82 -0.11
CA ILE A 93 -9.61 -7.93 0.95
C ILE A 93 -8.42 -7.06 0.51
N VAL A 94 -7.36 -7.70 0.01
CA VAL A 94 -6.18 -6.97 -0.44
C VAL A 94 -6.54 -6.08 -1.61
N GLY A 95 -7.39 -6.56 -2.51
CA GLY A 95 -7.82 -5.80 -3.66
C GLY A 95 -8.60 -4.54 -3.31
N VAL A 96 -9.16 -4.47 -2.12
CA VAL A 96 -9.87 -3.28 -1.67
C VAL A 96 -8.97 -2.39 -0.83
N VAL A 97 -8.22 -2.99 0.10
CA VAL A 97 -7.41 -2.24 1.05
C VAL A 97 -6.25 -1.52 0.36
N ILE A 98 -5.53 -2.20 -0.53
CA ILE A 98 -4.35 -1.61 -1.16
C ILE A 98 -4.70 -0.36 -1.97
N PRO A 99 -5.67 -0.39 -2.90
CA PRO A 99 -6.03 0.83 -3.60
C PRO A 99 -6.53 1.92 -2.67
N THR A 100 -7.24 1.55 -1.61
CA THR A 100 -7.78 2.52 -0.66
C THR A 100 -6.68 3.30 0.04
N ILE A 101 -5.71 2.61 0.63
CA ILE A 101 -4.64 3.30 1.37
C ILE A 101 -3.73 4.07 0.42
N LEU A 102 -3.41 3.51 -0.75
CA LEU A 102 -2.55 4.19 -1.69
C LEU A 102 -3.24 5.41 -2.29
N GLY A 103 -4.53 5.29 -2.60
CA GLY A 103 -5.29 6.41 -3.12
C GLY A 103 -5.41 7.54 -2.11
N ALA A 104 -5.65 7.21 -0.85
CA ALA A 104 -5.76 8.20 0.20
C ALA A 104 -4.44 8.95 0.40
N VAL A 105 -3.33 8.23 0.39
CA VAL A 105 -2.02 8.84 0.56
C VAL A 105 -1.69 9.75 -0.62
N LEU A 106 -1.94 9.27 -1.85
CA LEU A 106 -1.68 10.08 -3.03
C LEU A 106 -2.52 11.35 -3.05
N SER A 107 -3.77 11.25 -2.63
CA SER A 107 -4.66 12.41 -2.59
C SER A 107 -4.23 13.43 -1.55
N SER A 108 -3.76 12.97 -0.40
CA SER A 108 -3.41 13.85 0.72
C SER A 108 -1.98 14.36 0.67
N LEU A 109 -1.03 13.47 0.35
CA LEU A 109 0.39 13.79 0.45
C LEU A 109 1.08 13.84 -0.90
N GLY A 110 0.40 13.42 -1.96
CA GLY A 110 0.98 13.37 -3.28
C GLY A 110 2.06 12.29 -3.36
N THR A 111 2.91 12.41 -4.38
CA THR A 111 3.94 11.42 -4.60
C THR A 111 5.22 11.69 -3.82
N GLU A 112 5.29 12.81 -3.14
CA GLU A 112 6.49 13.16 -2.39
C GLU A 112 6.83 12.13 -1.32
N LEU A 113 5.82 11.54 -0.71
CA LEU A 113 6.03 10.52 0.30
C LEU A 113 6.89 9.39 -0.23
N PHE A 114 6.74 9.05 -1.50
CA PHE A 114 7.43 7.94 -2.11
C PHE A 114 8.77 8.33 -2.72
N ASN A 115 9.07 9.62 -2.77
CA ASN A 115 10.32 10.14 -3.29
C ASN A 115 11.42 10.20 -2.26
N HIS A 116 11.05 10.26 -1.02
CA HIS A 116 12.03 10.44 0.04
C HIS A 116 12.70 9.18 0.35
N ARG A 117 13.97 9.26 0.32
CA ARG A 117 14.80 8.22 0.78
C ARG A 117 14.16 7.26 1.65
#